data_8ad8b92c5f702a65d93a1ee920672eb1
#
_entry.id   8ad8b92c5f702a65d93a1ee920672eb1
#
_cell.length_a   1.000
_cell.length_b   1.000
_cell.length_c   1.000
_cell.angle_alpha   90.00
_cell.angle_beta   90.00
_cell.angle_gamma   90.00
#
_symmetry.space_group_name_H-M   'P 1'
#
loop_
_entity.id
_entity.type
_entity.pdbx_description
1 polymer ?
#
loop_
_entity_poly.entity_id
_entity_poly.type
_entity_poly.pdbx_seq_one_letter_code
_entity_poly.pdbx_strand_id
1 'polypeptide(L)'
;MRYNILCGGPAGQGPNFIANIISKGLVEKGFYVFSSREYESRIRGGHNYNIITFSDEPLYSNSIQVGILIALDDVSEVVHKDNLKKDVLIIKEEKSNVLAAGRAFKVLGIDFSILDSELKNQGNYNENISEAKKGYVAENRILNLPKVSKRKGLYIWAGNDGISFGASQSGLDFYYAYPMTPSTGVFFKLALEESSSKYVTVQLESEIAVVNAAIGSAIMGKKAMIGTSGGGFDLMTESLSLAGGAEVPLVMYLAQRPGPATGAATYTAQGDLNMARHSGHGEFIRVVSAPGDPIECAALTSQSFYLTQKYQIPGIILGDKHLADSIFSLTEKPSIVKSQVKIKWPARFTGYESDKDKIANSSGKNIILSVQKRKEKYLKLEKEIGAMKTYSIYGKKDSKNMVIGWGSTKGAILDSIKGLDCKFIQIIYLEPFSKKIKEELKKAKNLILVENNSNSPLSSLIAEKTGIFIEEKNKILKYDGRPFFYEALLSEIKKRLK
;
A
#
# COMPACT_ATOMS: atom_id res chain seq x y z
N MET A 1 -22.21 -10.20 9.31
CA MET A 1 -21.54 -10.22 10.67
C MET A 1 -20.04 -10.33 10.47
N ARG A 2 -19.20 -9.64 11.31
CA ARG A 2 -17.73 -9.73 11.22
C ARG A 2 -17.17 -10.69 12.27
N TYR A 3 -16.25 -11.52 11.84
CA TYR A 3 -15.48 -12.44 12.66
C TYR A 3 -14.01 -12.04 12.65
N ASN A 4 -13.31 -12.20 13.75
CA ASN A 4 -11.93 -11.75 13.89
C ASN A 4 -11.06 -12.84 14.51
N ILE A 5 -9.98 -13.19 13.83
CA ILE A 5 -8.98 -14.17 14.26
C ILE A 5 -7.67 -13.43 14.50
N LEU A 6 -7.00 -13.70 15.59
CA LEU A 6 -5.63 -13.28 15.83
C LEU A 6 -4.72 -14.50 15.82
N CYS A 7 -3.69 -14.46 14.99
CA CYS A 7 -2.60 -15.43 14.98
C CYS A 7 -1.37 -14.77 15.58
N GLY A 8 -0.94 -15.19 16.76
CA GLY A 8 0.20 -14.60 17.48
C GLY A 8 1.27 -15.63 17.79
N GLY A 9 2.53 -15.17 17.87
CA GLY A 9 3.66 -16.00 18.23
C GLY A 9 5.00 -15.29 18.04
N PRO A 10 6.12 -15.89 18.45
CA PRO A 10 7.44 -15.31 18.30
C PRO A 10 7.89 -15.25 16.84
N ALA A 11 8.80 -14.32 16.56
CA ALA A 11 9.44 -14.22 15.25
C ALA A 11 10.07 -15.57 14.84
N GLY A 12 9.73 -16.05 13.64
CA GLY A 12 10.22 -17.32 13.10
C GLY A 12 9.28 -18.51 13.24
N GLN A 13 8.31 -18.50 14.13
CA GLN A 13 7.31 -19.59 14.28
C GLN A 13 6.14 -19.52 13.26
N GLY A 14 6.12 -18.52 12.41
CA GLY A 14 5.22 -18.48 11.25
C GLY A 14 3.77 -18.07 11.48
N PRO A 15 3.41 -17.13 12.39
CA PRO A 15 2.03 -16.64 12.50
C PRO A 15 1.52 -16.07 11.18
N ASN A 16 2.38 -15.44 10.38
CA ASN A 16 2.02 -14.95 9.04
C ASN A 16 1.70 -16.08 8.04
N PHE A 17 2.38 -17.21 8.13
CA PHE A 17 2.11 -18.38 7.30
C PHE A 17 0.70 -18.93 7.58
N ILE A 18 0.35 -19.10 8.85
CA ILE A 18 -0.99 -19.55 9.27
C ILE A 18 -2.05 -18.57 8.79
N ALA A 19 -1.84 -17.27 9.01
CA ALA A 19 -2.78 -16.24 8.61
C ALA A 19 -3.04 -16.21 7.09
N ASN A 20 -2.00 -16.39 6.29
CA ASN A 20 -2.12 -16.46 4.83
C ASN A 20 -2.94 -17.67 4.38
N ILE A 21 -2.66 -18.85 4.93
CA ILE A 21 -3.39 -20.08 4.57
C ILE A 21 -4.87 -19.99 5.01
N ILE A 22 -5.13 -19.50 6.22
CA ILE A 22 -6.50 -19.29 6.71
C ILE A 22 -7.23 -18.28 5.81
N SER A 23 -6.58 -17.18 5.44
CA SER A 23 -7.19 -16.17 4.56
C SER A 23 -7.58 -16.76 3.20
N LYS A 24 -6.72 -17.58 2.61
CA LYS A 24 -7.04 -18.31 1.37
C LYS A 24 -8.19 -19.28 1.56
N GLY A 25 -8.16 -20.09 2.62
CA GLY A 25 -9.23 -21.04 2.93
C GLY A 25 -10.59 -20.37 3.13
N LEU A 26 -10.65 -19.23 3.80
CA LEU A 26 -11.87 -18.45 3.97
C LEU A 26 -12.39 -17.88 2.65
N VAL A 27 -11.50 -17.40 1.78
CA VAL A 27 -11.86 -16.90 0.44
C VAL A 27 -12.37 -18.02 -0.45
N GLU A 28 -11.74 -19.20 -0.43
CA GLU A 28 -12.22 -20.39 -1.15
C GLU A 28 -13.61 -20.84 -0.65
N LYS A 29 -13.89 -20.66 0.64
CA LYS A 29 -15.22 -20.90 1.22
C LYS A 29 -16.25 -19.83 0.82
N GLY A 30 -15.81 -18.68 0.33
CA GLY A 30 -16.66 -17.59 -0.17
C GLY A 30 -16.76 -16.37 0.74
N PHE A 31 -15.97 -16.28 1.81
CA PHE A 31 -15.91 -15.10 2.67
C PHE A 31 -15.02 -14.00 2.08
N TYR A 32 -15.40 -12.75 2.32
CA TYR A 32 -14.49 -11.63 2.17
C TYR A 32 -13.53 -11.61 3.36
N VAL A 33 -12.27 -11.28 3.09
CA VAL A 33 -11.19 -11.28 4.08
C VAL A 33 -10.38 -10.00 3.99
N PHE A 34 -10.03 -9.45 5.14
CA PHE A 34 -8.97 -8.46 5.29
C PHE A 34 -8.01 -8.94 6.38
N SER A 35 -6.71 -9.01 6.09
CA SER A 35 -5.72 -9.44 7.08
C SER A 35 -4.57 -8.45 7.14
N SER A 36 -4.30 -7.91 8.32
CA SER A 36 -3.12 -7.10 8.60
C SER A 36 -2.12 -7.87 9.44
N ARG A 37 -0.85 -7.48 9.36
CA ARG A 37 0.20 -8.05 10.19
C ARG A 37 1.00 -7.00 10.91
N GLU A 38 1.42 -7.33 12.12
CA GLU A 38 2.35 -6.57 12.93
C GLU A 38 3.50 -7.49 13.33
N TYR A 39 4.73 -7.02 13.14
CA TYR A 39 5.91 -7.82 13.41
C TYR A 39 7.07 -6.96 13.86
N GLU A 40 7.89 -7.51 14.72
CA GLU A 40 9.18 -6.92 15.09
C GLU A 40 10.24 -7.25 14.05
N SER A 41 11.32 -6.47 14.03
CA SER A 41 12.43 -6.74 13.11
C SER A 41 13.05 -8.10 13.44
N ARG A 42 13.51 -8.82 12.41
CA ARG A 42 14.21 -10.11 12.61
C ARG A 42 15.45 -10.01 13.50
N ILE A 43 16.05 -8.82 13.56
CA ILE A 43 17.25 -8.55 14.39
C ILE A 43 16.87 -8.47 15.87
N ARG A 44 15.74 -7.81 16.19
CA ARG A 44 15.31 -7.64 17.59
C ARG A 44 14.59 -8.87 18.13
N GLY A 45 13.96 -9.66 17.26
CA GLY A 45 13.00 -10.66 17.67
C GLY A 45 11.77 -10.01 18.32
N GLY A 46 10.89 -10.81 18.90
CA GLY A 46 9.73 -10.33 19.63
C GLY A 46 8.43 -10.98 19.17
N HIS A 47 7.32 -10.45 19.65
CA HIS A 47 6.00 -10.96 19.38
C HIS A 47 5.45 -10.46 18.04
N ASN A 48 5.15 -11.39 17.14
CA ASN A 48 4.53 -11.12 15.84
C ASN A 48 3.10 -11.59 15.84
N TYR A 49 2.21 -10.84 15.17
CA TYR A 49 0.83 -11.27 15.04
C TYR A 49 0.16 -10.79 13.75
N ASN A 50 -0.85 -11.53 13.33
CA ASN A 50 -1.73 -11.17 12.25
C ASN A 50 -3.16 -11.09 12.76
N ILE A 51 -3.93 -10.13 12.29
CA ILE A 51 -5.37 -10.03 12.54
C ILE A 51 -6.09 -10.30 11.23
N ILE A 52 -6.91 -11.33 11.20
CA ILE A 52 -7.74 -11.71 10.05
C ILE A 52 -9.19 -11.38 10.40
N THR A 53 -9.77 -10.44 9.69
CA THR A 53 -11.21 -10.15 9.78
C THR A 53 -11.88 -10.70 8.54
N PHE A 54 -12.99 -11.42 8.72
CA PHE A 54 -13.76 -11.98 7.61
C PHE A 54 -15.26 -11.80 7.79
N SER A 55 -15.99 -11.78 6.68
CA SER A 55 -17.43 -11.54 6.64
C SER A 55 -18.06 -12.11 5.36
N ASP A 56 -19.36 -12.30 5.39
CA ASP A 56 -20.21 -12.57 4.22
C ASP A 56 -20.43 -11.32 3.34
N GLU A 57 -20.09 -10.13 3.84
CA GLU A 57 -20.13 -8.85 3.12
C GLU A 57 -18.72 -8.28 2.91
N PRO A 58 -18.51 -7.43 1.87
CA PRO A 58 -17.24 -6.75 1.65
C PRO A 58 -16.78 -5.96 2.87
N LEU A 59 -15.50 -6.12 3.21
CA LEU A 59 -14.82 -5.42 4.29
C LEU A 59 -13.39 -5.03 3.87
N TYR A 60 -12.85 -3.98 4.49
CA TYR A 60 -11.60 -3.36 4.07
C TYR A 60 -10.67 -3.00 5.24
N SER A 61 -11.02 -3.39 6.47
CA SER A 61 -10.23 -3.12 7.67
C SER A 61 -10.52 -4.12 8.78
N ASN A 62 -9.63 -4.17 9.78
CA ASN A 62 -9.81 -5.06 10.91
C ASN A 62 -10.80 -4.52 11.95
N SER A 63 -11.39 -5.46 12.70
CA SER A 63 -12.16 -5.23 13.93
C SER A 63 -11.26 -5.34 15.16
N ILE A 64 -11.64 -4.65 16.27
CA ILE A 64 -10.88 -4.67 17.52
C ILE A 64 -11.04 -6.00 18.24
N GLN A 65 -12.28 -6.47 18.41
CA GLN A 65 -12.62 -7.61 19.26
C GLN A 65 -12.33 -8.94 18.59
N VAL A 66 -11.45 -9.74 19.19
CA VAL A 66 -10.98 -11.04 18.71
C VAL A 66 -11.84 -12.16 19.27
N GLY A 67 -12.46 -12.95 18.38
CA GLY A 67 -13.28 -14.11 18.75
C GLY A 67 -12.53 -15.43 18.68
N ILE A 68 -11.40 -15.49 17.97
CA ILE A 68 -10.54 -16.68 17.85
C ILE A 68 -9.09 -16.25 18.03
N LEU A 69 -8.39 -16.86 18.98
CA LEU A 69 -6.96 -16.69 19.17
C LEU A 69 -6.23 -17.97 18.77
N ILE A 70 -5.28 -17.87 17.86
CA ILE A 70 -4.31 -18.93 17.56
C ILE A 70 -2.98 -18.48 18.18
N ALA A 71 -2.62 -19.09 19.28
CA ALA A 71 -1.45 -18.77 20.07
C ALA A 71 -0.33 -19.80 19.83
N LEU A 72 0.78 -19.35 19.26
CA LEU A 72 1.99 -20.18 19.08
C LEU A 72 2.97 -20.03 20.27
N ASP A 73 2.57 -19.28 21.29
CA ASP A 73 3.31 -19.06 22.52
C ASP A 73 2.36 -18.68 23.67
N ASP A 74 2.86 -18.63 24.90
CA ASP A 74 2.12 -18.16 26.07
C ASP A 74 1.93 -16.63 26.10
N VAL A 75 2.75 -15.89 25.36
CA VAL A 75 2.77 -14.42 25.38
C VAL A 75 1.56 -13.85 24.64
N SER A 76 1.11 -14.53 23.60
CA SER A 76 0.00 -14.08 22.73
C SER A 76 -1.29 -13.77 23.51
N GLU A 77 -1.66 -14.63 24.47
CA GLU A 77 -2.86 -14.43 25.26
C GLU A 77 -2.74 -13.22 26.20
N VAL A 78 -1.58 -13.06 26.83
CA VAL A 78 -1.30 -11.98 27.77
C VAL A 78 -1.27 -10.62 27.07
N VAL A 79 -0.54 -10.53 25.95
CA VAL A 79 -0.36 -9.27 25.20
C VAL A 79 -1.67 -8.77 24.59
N HIS A 80 -2.54 -9.67 24.16
CA HIS A 80 -3.79 -9.31 23.48
C HIS A 80 -5.04 -9.38 24.37
N LYS A 81 -4.89 -9.60 25.67
CA LYS A 81 -5.98 -9.81 26.64
C LYS A 81 -7.13 -8.80 26.49
N ASP A 82 -6.81 -7.53 26.34
CA ASP A 82 -7.82 -6.44 26.26
C ASP A 82 -8.63 -6.47 24.96
N ASN A 83 -8.11 -7.14 23.92
CA ASN A 83 -8.78 -7.30 22.64
C ASN A 83 -9.54 -8.62 22.51
N LEU A 84 -9.37 -9.55 23.45
CA LEU A 84 -10.06 -10.83 23.41
C LEU A 84 -11.51 -10.69 23.89
N LYS A 85 -12.45 -11.35 23.20
CA LYS A 85 -13.82 -11.49 23.67
C LYS A 85 -13.85 -12.38 24.91
N LYS A 86 -14.90 -12.22 25.75
CA LYS A 86 -15.10 -13.07 26.92
C LYS A 86 -15.24 -14.57 26.61
N ASP A 87 -15.81 -14.86 25.45
CA ASP A 87 -16.05 -16.20 24.90
C ASP A 87 -15.06 -16.57 23.79
N VAL A 88 -13.84 -16.02 23.84
CA VAL A 88 -12.80 -16.27 22.84
C VAL A 88 -12.47 -17.76 22.74
N LEU A 89 -12.44 -18.28 21.51
CA LEU A 89 -11.95 -19.63 21.24
C LEU A 89 -10.44 -19.59 21.09
N ILE A 90 -9.72 -20.32 21.95
CA ILE A 90 -8.25 -20.36 21.92
C ILE A 90 -7.78 -21.70 21.33
N ILE A 91 -6.91 -21.61 20.33
CA ILE A 91 -6.10 -22.70 19.76
C ILE A 91 -4.67 -22.44 20.17
N LYS A 92 -4.20 -23.17 21.18
CA LYS A 92 -2.82 -23.07 21.66
C LYS A 92 -1.99 -24.20 21.06
N GLU A 93 -0.85 -23.86 20.43
CA GLU A 93 0.04 -24.84 19.83
C GLU A 93 1.46 -24.26 19.66
N GLU A 94 2.35 -24.68 20.53
CA GLU A 94 3.72 -24.11 20.59
C GLU A 94 4.74 -24.85 19.73
N LYS A 95 4.43 -26.07 19.30
CA LYS A 95 5.40 -26.97 18.65
C LYS A 95 5.30 -26.94 17.13
N SER A 96 4.09 -26.74 16.58
CA SER A 96 3.87 -26.87 15.14
C SER A 96 2.82 -25.87 14.64
N ASN A 97 3.26 -24.91 13.85
CA ASN A 97 2.36 -23.96 13.19
C ASN A 97 1.41 -24.65 12.20
N VAL A 98 1.85 -25.75 11.58
CA VAL A 98 1.05 -26.50 10.61
C VAL A 98 -0.07 -27.29 11.32
N LEU A 99 0.22 -27.83 12.52
CA LEU A 99 -0.77 -28.47 13.37
C LEU A 99 -1.84 -27.45 13.83
N ALA A 100 -1.40 -26.24 14.23
CA ALA A 100 -2.29 -25.13 14.55
C ALA A 100 -3.20 -24.74 13.36
N ALA A 101 -2.64 -24.71 12.15
CA ALA A 101 -3.41 -24.44 10.93
C ALA A 101 -4.47 -25.54 10.68
N GLY A 102 -4.13 -26.81 10.88
CA GLY A 102 -5.07 -27.93 10.80
C GLY A 102 -6.26 -27.78 11.76
N ARG A 103 -5.99 -27.47 13.03
CA ARG A 103 -7.02 -27.19 14.05
C ARG A 103 -7.90 -26.00 13.65
N ALA A 104 -7.28 -24.91 13.19
CA ALA A 104 -8.00 -23.71 12.76
C ALA A 104 -8.95 -24.00 11.59
N PHE A 105 -8.50 -24.78 10.60
CA PHE A 105 -9.34 -25.20 9.47
C PHE A 105 -10.57 -25.98 9.94
N LYS A 106 -10.40 -26.92 10.89
CA LYS A 106 -11.51 -27.65 11.47
C LYS A 106 -12.49 -26.75 12.18
N VAL A 107 -12.00 -25.87 13.05
CA VAL A 107 -12.81 -24.87 13.78
C VAL A 107 -13.63 -24.01 12.83
N LEU A 108 -13.04 -23.56 11.72
CA LEU A 108 -13.67 -22.71 10.70
C LEU A 108 -14.56 -23.50 9.72
N GLY A 109 -14.60 -24.83 9.85
CA GLY A 109 -15.31 -25.69 8.92
C GLY A 109 -14.83 -25.53 7.46
N ILE A 110 -13.53 -25.32 7.27
CA ILE A 110 -12.89 -25.25 5.95
C ILE A 110 -12.43 -26.66 5.58
N ASP A 111 -12.64 -27.04 4.31
CA ASP A 111 -12.26 -28.35 3.84
C ASP A 111 -10.74 -28.56 3.90
N PHE A 112 -10.32 -29.73 4.37
CA PHE A 112 -8.91 -30.08 4.53
C PHE A 112 -8.17 -30.11 3.18
N SER A 113 -8.85 -30.43 2.08
CA SER A 113 -8.25 -30.43 0.73
C SER A 113 -7.66 -29.10 0.32
N ILE A 114 -8.19 -27.97 0.83
CA ILE A 114 -7.66 -26.64 0.56
C ILE A 114 -6.30 -26.48 1.28
N LEU A 115 -6.20 -26.92 2.53
CA LEU A 115 -4.94 -26.90 3.29
C LEU A 115 -3.89 -27.80 2.62
N ASP A 116 -4.29 -29.00 2.20
CA ASP A 116 -3.43 -29.92 1.46
C ASP A 116 -2.85 -29.27 0.17
N SER A 117 -3.71 -28.64 -0.61
CA SER A 117 -3.31 -27.92 -1.83
C SER A 117 -2.28 -26.80 -1.57
N GLU A 118 -2.46 -26.05 -0.49
CA GLU A 118 -1.53 -24.96 -0.12
C GLU A 118 -0.19 -25.51 0.37
N LEU A 119 -0.18 -26.64 1.09
CA LEU A 119 1.03 -27.25 1.59
C LEU A 119 1.87 -27.93 0.49
N LYS A 120 1.26 -28.38 -0.62
CA LYS A 120 1.99 -28.95 -1.77
C LYS A 120 3.07 -28.04 -2.35
N ASN A 121 2.88 -26.73 -2.23
CA ASN A 121 3.82 -25.73 -2.72
C ASN A 121 4.88 -25.34 -1.67
N GLN A 122 4.89 -26.01 -0.51
CA GLN A 122 5.85 -25.75 0.57
C GLN A 122 6.90 -26.87 0.64
N GLY A 123 8.08 -26.53 1.15
CA GLY A 123 9.07 -27.55 1.50
C GLY A 123 8.53 -28.52 2.56
N ASN A 124 9.11 -29.73 2.63
CA ASN A 124 8.76 -30.77 3.62
C ASN A 124 7.27 -31.18 3.59
N TYR A 125 6.68 -31.26 2.40
CA TYR A 125 5.25 -31.53 2.22
C TYR A 125 4.74 -32.72 3.03
N ASN A 126 5.43 -33.90 2.99
CA ASN A 126 4.97 -35.13 3.68
C ASN A 126 4.88 -34.96 5.19
N GLU A 127 5.80 -34.27 5.81
CA GLU A 127 5.80 -33.96 7.23
C GLU A 127 4.68 -32.97 7.55
N ASN A 128 4.62 -31.86 6.81
CA ASN A 128 3.64 -30.80 6.99
C ASN A 128 2.21 -31.31 6.86
N ILE A 129 1.92 -32.13 5.84
CA ILE A 129 0.55 -32.64 5.65
C ILE A 129 0.16 -33.64 6.74
N SER A 130 1.10 -34.44 7.27
CA SER A 130 0.88 -35.34 8.38
C SER A 130 0.52 -34.57 9.65
N GLU A 131 1.28 -33.54 9.98
CA GLU A 131 1.03 -32.67 11.16
C GLU A 131 -0.29 -31.91 11.04
N ALA A 132 -0.55 -31.32 9.86
CA ALA A 132 -1.83 -30.65 9.59
C ALA A 132 -3.03 -31.56 9.80
N LYS A 133 -2.94 -32.82 9.30
CA LYS A 133 -4.00 -33.82 9.45
C LYS A 133 -4.22 -34.22 10.89
N LYS A 134 -3.15 -34.40 11.68
CA LYS A 134 -3.26 -34.64 13.13
C LYS A 134 -4.04 -33.53 13.83
N GLY A 135 -3.68 -32.26 13.55
CA GLY A 135 -4.40 -31.11 14.10
C GLY A 135 -5.87 -31.06 13.69
N TYR A 136 -6.16 -31.31 12.41
CA TYR A 136 -7.52 -31.29 11.88
C TYR A 136 -8.42 -32.39 12.50
N VAL A 137 -7.87 -33.58 12.68
CA VAL A 137 -8.62 -34.74 13.24
C VAL A 137 -8.79 -34.61 14.76
N ALA A 138 -7.78 -34.09 15.45
CA ALA A 138 -7.81 -33.93 16.91
C ALA A 138 -8.75 -32.80 17.39
N GLU A 139 -9.12 -31.88 16.52
CA GLU A 139 -10.00 -30.75 16.88
C GLU A 139 -11.48 -31.12 16.67
N ASN A 140 -12.27 -31.00 17.75
CA ASN A 140 -13.70 -31.32 17.75
C ASN A 140 -14.61 -30.10 17.68
N ARG A 141 -14.08 -28.90 17.95
CA ARG A 141 -14.87 -27.67 17.93
C ARG A 141 -15.08 -27.20 16.51
N ILE A 142 -16.29 -26.82 16.18
CA ILE A 142 -16.66 -26.24 14.89
C ILE A 142 -17.51 -25.01 15.15
N LEU A 143 -17.11 -23.87 14.61
CA LEU A 143 -17.90 -22.63 14.71
C LEU A 143 -19.10 -22.68 13.75
N ASN A 144 -20.24 -22.25 14.28
CA ASN A 144 -21.45 -22.09 13.46
C ASN A 144 -21.35 -20.79 12.64
N LEU A 145 -20.62 -20.85 11.54
CA LEU A 145 -20.49 -19.74 10.60
C LEU A 145 -21.69 -19.69 9.63
N PRO A 146 -22.05 -18.51 9.12
CA PRO A 146 -23.10 -18.40 8.11
C PRO A 146 -22.72 -19.21 6.86
N LYS A 147 -23.73 -19.82 6.24
CA LYS A 147 -23.53 -20.48 4.96
C LYS A 147 -23.34 -19.42 3.88
N VAL A 148 -22.19 -19.44 3.22
CA VAL A 148 -21.86 -18.57 2.09
C VAL A 148 -21.65 -19.41 0.84
N SER A 149 -22.09 -18.91 -0.30
CA SER A 149 -21.80 -19.54 -1.58
C SER A 149 -20.39 -19.16 -2.04
N LYS A 150 -19.69 -20.12 -2.65
CA LYS A 150 -18.40 -19.85 -3.30
C LYS A 150 -18.56 -18.71 -4.31
N ARG A 151 -17.70 -17.69 -4.21
CA ARG A 151 -17.75 -16.50 -5.07
C ARG A 151 -16.77 -16.66 -6.24
N LYS A 152 -17.30 -16.69 -7.45
CA LYS A 152 -16.45 -16.77 -8.64
C LYS A 152 -15.57 -15.53 -8.77
N GLY A 153 -14.27 -15.74 -8.94
CA GLY A 153 -13.30 -14.65 -9.15
C GLY A 153 -12.90 -13.91 -7.90
N LEU A 154 -13.28 -14.38 -6.69
CA LEU A 154 -12.75 -13.86 -5.44
C LEU A 154 -11.30 -14.35 -5.25
N TYR A 155 -10.37 -13.45 -5.01
CA TYR A 155 -8.95 -13.73 -4.79
C TYR A 155 -8.36 -12.77 -3.76
N ILE A 156 -7.12 -13.01 -3.34
CA ILE A 156 -6.42 -12.16 -2.37
C ILE A 156 -5.14 -11.57 -2.94
N TRP A 157 -4.90 -10.29 -2.64
CA TRP A 157 -3.65 -9.58 -2.89
C TRP A 157 -3.29 -8.68 -1.72
N ALA A 158 -1.99 -8.47 -1.52
CA ALA A 158 -1.45 -7.36 -0.75
C ALA A 158 -1.15 -6.16 -1.67
N GLY A 159 -0.90 -4.98 -1.09
CA GLY A 159 -0.51 -3.81 -1.87
C GLY A 159 0.75 -4.05 -2.70
N ASN A 160 1.75 -4.76 -2.13
CA ASN A 160 2.97 -5.14 -2.85
C ASN A 160 2.70 -6.05 -4.05
N ASP A 161 1.70 -6.95 -4.01
CA ASP A 161 1.27 -7.74 -5.17
C ASP A 161 0.72 -6.83 -6.28
N GLY A 162 -0.09 -5.84 -5.91
CA GLY A 162 -0.62 -4.85 -6.83
C GLY A 162 0.48 -4.03 -7.52
N ILE A 163 1.45 -3.52 -6.76
CA ILE A 163 2.61 -2.78 -7.31
C ILE A 163 3.40 -3.65 -8.29
N SER A 164 3.74 -4.88 -7.89
CA SER A 164 4.50 -5.83 -8.71
C SER A 164 3.77 -6.18 -10.01
N PHE A 165 2.48 -6.46 -9.92
CA PHE A 165 1.63 -6.75 -11.07
C PHE A 165 1.55 -5.54 -12.02
N GLY A 166 1.30 -4.33 -11.49
CA GLY A 166 1.26 -3.11 -12.28
C GLY A 166 2.57 -2.85 -13.02
N ALA A 167 3.72 -3.05 -12.37
CA ALA A 167 5.04 -2.90 -12.97
C ALA A 167 5.29 -3.92 -14.08
N SER A 168 5.06 -5.21 -13.83
CA SER A 168 5.20 -6.29 -14.80
C SER A 168 4.32 -6.05 -16.04
N GLN A 169 3.04 -5.73 -15.85
CA GLN A 169 2.10 -5.48 -16.96
C GLN A 169 2.39 -4.20 -17.74
N SER A 170 3.17 -3.27 -17.18
CA SER A 170 3.63 -2.05 -17.87
C SER A 170 4.85 -2.29 -18.77
N GLY A 171 5.39 -3.51 -18.78
CA GLY A 171 6.57 -3.88 -19.53
C GLY A 171 7.85 -3.38 -18.88
N LEU A 172 7.96 -3.58 -17.56
CA LEU A 172 9.18 -3.35 -16.79
C LEU A 172 10.39 -4.04 -17.45
N ASP A 173 11.53 -3.36 -17.53
CA ASP A 173 12.81 -3.94 -17.93
C ASP A 173 13.68 -4.23 -16.70
N PHE A 174 13.74 -3.29 -15.75
CA PHE A 174 14.56 -3.41 -14.55
C PHE A 174 13.85 -2.93 -13.29
N TYR A 175 13.95 -3.72 -12.23
CA TYR A 175 13.60 -3.30 -10.87
C TYR A 175 14.86 -3.27 -10.00
N TYR A 176 15.20 -2.10 -9.48
CA TYR A 176 16.35 -1.91 -8.61
C TYR A 176 15.91 -1.68 -7.17
N ALA A 177 16.57 -2.31 -6.21
CA ALA A 177 16.33 -2.07 -4.79
C ALA A 177 17.60 -2.27 -3.95
N TYR A 178 17.72 -1.46 -2.92
CA TYR A 178 18.37 -1.80 -1.67
C TYR A 178 17.25 -2.14 -0.69
N PRO A 179 17.10 -3.43 -0.26
CA PRO A 179 15.87 -3.90 0.38
C PRO A 179 15.53 -3.15 1.66
N MET A 180 14.48 -2.34 1.62
CA MET A 180 13.99 -1.56 2.75
C MET A 180 12.51 -1.84 3.01
N THR A 181 12.19 -2.30 4.24
CA THR A 181 10.80 -2.50 4.69
C THR A 181 10.05 -1.17 4.64
N PRO A 182 8.80 -1.11 4.11
CA PRO A 182 7.96 -2.24 3.65
C PRO A 182 7.99 -2.48 2.12
N SER A 183 8.79 -1.77 1.34
CA SER A 183 8.86 -1.93 -0.13
C SER A 183 9.49 -3.26 -0.59
N THR A 184 10.19 -3.95 0.30
CA THR A 184 10.91 -5.21 0.03
C THR A 184 10.02 -6.30 -0.55
N GLY A 185 8.72 -6.31 -0.22
CA GLY A 185 7.77 -7.28 -0.75
C GLY A 185 7.63 -7.23 -2.27
N VAL A 186 7.76 -6.04 -2.88
CA VAL A 186 7.76 -5.88 -4.34
C VAL A 186 8.98 -6.54 -4.97
N PHE A 187 10.17 -6.32 -4.39
CA PHE A 187 11.41 -6.93 -4.85
C PHE A 187 11.33 -8.47 -4.85
N PHE A 188 10.91 -9.06 -3.72
CA PHE A 188 10.80 -10.52 -3.62
C PHE A 188 9.76 -11.10 -4.58
N LYS A 189 8.62 -10.42 -4.75
CA LYS A 189 7.57 -10.89 -5.68
C LYS A 189 8.06 -10.88 -7.11
N LEU A 190 8.71 -9.82 -7.56
CA LEU A 190 9.29 -9.72 -8.89
C LEU A 190 10.42 -10.73 -9.09
N ALA A 191 11.32 -10.91 -8.11
CA ALA A 191 12.42 -11.86 -8.18
C ALA A 191 11.92 -13.31 -8.32
N LEU A 192 10.85 -13.69 -7.62
CA LEU A 192 10.23 -15.01 -7.75
C LEU A 192 9.66 -15.28 -9.15
N GLU A 193 9.18 -14.25 -9.83
CA GLU A 193 8.58 -14.35 -11.17
C GLU A 193 9.60 -14.09 -12.30
N GLU A 194 10.84 -13.71 -12.00
CA GLU A 194 11.85 -13.28 -12.96
C GLU A 194 12.16 -14.35 -14.01
N SER A 195 12.30 -15.62 -13.62
CA SER A 195 12.62 -16.72 -14.54
C SER A 195 11.59 -16.94 -15.64
N SER A 196 10.34 -16.53 -15.42
CA SER A 196 9.23 -16.59 -16.38
C SER A 196 8.93 -15.24 -17.03
N SER A 197 9.71 -14.21 -16.75
CA SER A 197 9.46 -12.81 -17.12
C SER A 197 10.55 -12.26 -18.06
N LYS A 198 10.33 -11.04 -18.56
CA LYS A 198 11.30 -10.34 -19.43
C LYS A 198 12.07 -9.24 -18.70
N TYR A 199 11.81 -9.03 -17.42
CA TYR A 199 12.50 -8.04 -16.61
C TYR A 199 13.57 -8.69 -15.72
N VAL A 200 14.46 -7.86 -15.20
CA VAL A 200 15.53 -8.27 -14.28
C VAL A 200 15.36 -7.50 -12.97
N THR A 201 15.52 -8.20 -11.85
CA THR A 201 15.54 -7.62 -10.50
C THR A 201 16.98 -7.55 -10.00
N VAL A 202 17.40 -6.39 -9.53
CA VAL A 202 18.79 -6.14 -9.12
C VAL A 202 18.82 -5.55 -7.72
N GLN A 203 19.51 -6.24 -6.81
CA GLN A 203 19.85 -5.70 -5.50
C GLN A 203 21.22 -5.04 -5.57
N LEU A 204 21.29 -3.78 -5.13
CA LEU A 204 22.52 -3.00 -5.07
C LEU A 204 22.89 -2.67 -3.62
N GLU A 205 24.11 -2.16 -3.42
CA GLU A 205 24.72 -1.95 -2.12
C GLU A 205 24.20 -0.72 -1.35
N SER A 206 23.50 0.19 -2.02
CA SER A 206 22.93 1.40 -1.41
C SER A 206 21.80 2.01 -2.24
N GLU A 207 21.01 2.87 -1.61
CA GLU A 207 19.95 3.63 -2.29
C GLU A 207 20.50 4.58 -3.35
N ILE A 208 21.70 5.13 -3.14
CA ILE A 208 22.37 6.00 -4.13
C ILE A 208 22.71 5.20 -5.38
N ALA A 209 23.25 3.99 -5.23
CA ALA A 209 23.52 3.10 -6.35
C ALA A 209 22.23 2.72 -7.08
N VAL A 210 21.17 2.39 -6.33
CA VAL A 210 19.85 2.02 -6.86
C VAL A 210 19.27 3.10 -7.78
N VAL A 211 19.20 4.33 -7.31
CA VAL A 211 18.58 5.42 -8.09
C VAL A 211 19.42 5.77 -9.34
N ASN A 212 20.75 5.74 -9.23
CA ASN A 212 21.62 6.05 -10.37
C ASN A 212 21.64 4.93 -11.42
N ALA A 213 21.56 3.65 -11.01
CA ALA A 213 21.38 2.53 -11.94
C ALA A 213 20.05 2.64 -12.70
N ALA A 214 18.96 3.00 -12.01
CA ALA A 214 17.66 3.21 -12.62
C ALA A 214 17.66 4.40 -13.62
N ILE A 215 18.30 5.51 -13.28
CA ILE A 215 18.49 6.66 -14.17
C ILE A 215 19.30 6.26 -15.42
N GLY A 216 20.42 5.55 -15.24
CA GLY A 216 21.24 5.04 -16.35
C GLY A 216 20.45 4.14 -17.30
N SER A 217 19.67 3.21 -16.75
CA SER A 217 18.78 2.34 -17.54
C SER A 217 17.73 3.14 -18.31
N ALA A 218 17.11 4.13 -17.67
CA ALA A 218 16.09 4.97 -18.31
C ALA A 218 16.69 5.86 -19.42
N ILE A 219 17.91 6.35 -19.25
CA ILE A 219 18.65 7.06 -20.30
C ILE A 219 18.84 6.18 -21.54
N MET A 220 19.08 4.89 -21.34
CA MET A 220 19.22 3.89 -22.41
C MET A 220 17.87 3.40 -22.98
N GLY A 221 16.77 4.06 -22.65
CA GLY A 221 15.44 3.75 -23.16
C GLY A 221 14.75 2.57 -22.48
N LYS A 222 15.22 2.16 -21.29
CA LYS A 222 14.66 1.05 -20.52
C LYS A 222 13.63 1.55 -19.50
N LYS A 223 12.65 0.73 -19.23
CA LYS A 223 11.64 0.99 -18.20
C LYS A 223 12.16 0.50 -16.84
N ALA A 224 12.65 1.45 -16.06
CA ALA A 224 13.19 1.17 -14.73
C ALA A 224 12.22 1.60 -13.62
N MET A 225 12.18 0.82 -12.55
CA MET A 225 11.45 1.13 -11.33
C MET A 225 12.32 0.85 -10.11
N ILE A 226 12.12 1.64 -9.07
CA ILE A 226 12.76 1.45 -7.76
C ILE A 226 11.74 1.39 -6.65
N GLY A 227 12.07 0.69 -5.55
CA GLY A 227 11.28 0.64 -4.34
C GLY A 227 12.13 0.92 -3.10
N THR A 228 11.65 1.80 -2.23
CA THR A 228 12.33 2.20 -1.00
C THR A 228 11.34 2.65 0.07
N SER A 229 11.86 3.13 1.21
CA SER A 229 11.11 3.80 2.28
C SER A 229 11.71 5.18 2.55
N GLY A 230 11.16 5.95 3.50
CA GLY A 230 11.51 7.35 3.73
C GLY A 230 13.00 7.63 3.84
N GLY A 231 13.72 6.93 4.71
CA GLY A 231 15.16 7.13 4.90
C GLY A 231 16.00 6.82 3.67
N GLY A 232 15.62 5.79 2.89
CA GLY A 232 16.30 5.48 1.63
C GLY A 232 15.96 6.50 0.53
N PHE A 233 14.73 7.00 0.52
CA PHE A 233 14.32 8.05 -0.41
C PHE A 233 15.09 9.36 -0.17
N ASP A 234 15.39 9.69 1.08
CA ASP A 234 16.24 10.85 1.42
C ASP A 234 17.61 10.77 0.75
N LEU A 235 18.24 9.59 0.71
CA LEU A 235 19.52 9.38 0.02
C LEU A 235 19.41 9.49 -1.51
N MET A 236 18.22 9.40 -2.09
CA MET A 236 17.97 9.49 -3.53
C MET A 236 17.65 10.91 -4.01
N THR A 237 17.48 11.88 -3.11
CA THR A 237 16.90 13.20 -3.44
C THR A 237 17.76 14.02 -4.40
N GLU A 238 19.08 13.94 -4.32
CA GLU A 238 20.00 14.61 -5.26
C GLU A 238 19.82 14.02 -6.67
N SER A 239 19.83 12.71 -6.81
CA SER A 239 19.64 12.01 -8.08
C SER A 239 18.23 12.23 -8.65
N LEU A 240 17.21 12.43 -7.80
CA LEU A 240 15.88 12.82 -8.22
C LEU A 240 15.89 14.19 -8.91
N SER A 241 16.69 15.14 -8.40
CA SER A 241 16.92 16.45 -9.05
C SER A 241 17.57 16.28 -10.42
N LEU A 242 18.56 15.39 -10.53
CA LEU A 242 19.19 15.06 -11.82
C LEU A 242 18.17 14.47 -12.80
N ALA A 243 17.36 13.49 -12.38
CA ALA A 243 16.32 12.91 -13.21
C ALA A 243 15.30 13.95 -13.71
N GLY A 244 14.86 14.84 -12.82
CA GLY A 244 13.96 15.95 -13.15
C GLY A 244 14.58 16.96 -14.13
N GLY A 245 15.82 17.36 -13.88
CA GLY A 245 16.56 18.31 -14.73
C GLY A 245 16.93 17.73 -16.11
N ALA A 246 17.38 16.48 -16.17
CA ALA A 246 17.72 15.81 -17.41
C ALA A 246 16.49 15.28 -18.17
N GLU A 247 15.30 15.40 -17.60
CA GLU A 247 14.04 14.89 -18.16
C GLU A 247 14.11 13.36 -18.40
N VAL A 248 14.50 12.62 -17.36
CA VAL A 248 14.61 11.16 -17.39
C VAL A 248 13.36 10.54 -16.71
N PRO A 249 12.64 9.62 -17.38
CA PRO A 249 11.51 8.93 -16.78
C PRO A 249 11.98 7.98 -15.67
N LEU A 250 11.41 8.12 -14.47
CA LEU A 250 11.74 7.27 -13.32
C LEU A 250 10.48 6.97 -12.54
N VAL A 251 10.19 5.69 -12.29
CA VAL A 251 9.08 5.28 -11.42
C VAL A 251 9.63 4.84 -10.07
N MET A 252 9.11 5.43 -8.99
CA MET A 252 9.55 5.18 -7.62
C MET A 252 8.36 4.74 -6.76
N TYR A 253 8.49 3.62 -6.06
CA TYR A 253 7.57 3.22 -4.99
C TYR A 253 8.15 3.62 -3.64
N LEU A 254 7.55 4.63 -3.03
CA LEU A 254 7.88 5.08 -1.68
C LEU A 254 6.88 4.49 -0.69
N ALA A 255 7.30 3.45 0.04
CA ALA A 255 6.49 2.79 1.05
C ALA A 255 6.82 3.35 2.43
N GLN A 256 5.92 4.17 2.96
CA GLN A 256 6.11 4.93 4.20
C GLN A 256 6.07 4.04 5.45
N ARG A 257 6.81 4.46 6.46
CA ARG A 257 6.83 3.94 7.83
C ARG A 257 7.14 5.07 8.81
N PRO A 258 6.92 4.90 10.13
CA PRO A 258 7.26 5.95 11.08
C PRO A 258 8.75 6.29 11.06
N GLY A 259 9.08 7.56 10.78
CA GLY A 259 10.40 8.17 10.94
C GLY A 259 10.46 9.03 12.21
N PRO A 260 11.50 9.87 12.37
CA PRO A 260 12.66 10.06 11.47
C PRO A 260 13.67 8.91 11.55
N ALA A 261 14.63 8.90 10.62
CA ALA A 261 15.65 7.86 10.43
C ALA A 261 15.02 6.45 10.27
N THR A 262 15.57 5.42 10.88
CA THR A 262 14.99 4.08 10.85
C THR A 262 13.63 4.04 11.55
N GLY A 263 13.44 4.85 12.58
CA GLY A 263 12.19 4.97 13.32
C GLY A 263 11.64 3.64 13.80
N ALA A 264 10.37 3.36 13.45
CA ALA A 264 9.72 2.09 13.72
C ALA A 264 9.52 1.33 12.39
N ALA A 265 10.54 0.59 11.96
CA ALA A 265 10.70 0.05 10.60
C ALA A 265 9.56 -0.85 10.12
N THR A 266 8.85 -1.51 11.03
CA THR A 266 7.81 -2.50 10.72
C THR A 266 6.39 -2.03 11.01
N TYR A 267 6.24 -0.73 11.28
CA TYR A 267 4.97 -0.08 11.61
C TYR A 267 4.50 0.86 10.49
N THR A 268 3.27 1.38 10.59
CA THR A 268 2.67 2.20 9.53
C THR A 268 2.59 3.67 9.90
N ALA A 269 2.83 4.54 8.93
CA ALA A 269 2.59 5.98 9.02
C ALA A 269 2.40 6.59 7.62
N GLN A 270 1.87 7.81 7.56
CA GLN A 270 1.71 8.64 6.36
C GLN A 270 2.47 9.96 6.54
N GLY A 271 3.78 9.88 6.86
CA GLY A 271 4.61 11.04 7.21
C GLY A 271 5.31 11.73 6.03
N ASP A 272 5.45 11.04 4.90
CA ASP A 272 6.40 11.41 3.83
C ASP A 272 5.75 12.16 2.66
N LEU A 273 4.51 12.64 2.78
CA LEU A 273 3.81 13.36 1.70
C LEU A 273 4.58 14.59 1.23
N ASN A 274 5.05 15.42 2.15
CA ASN A 274 5.79 16.63 1.81
C ASN A 274 7.13 16.30 1.18
N MET A 275 7.84 15.28 1.67
CA MET A 275 9.06 14.77 1.08
C MET A 275 8.82 14.28 -0.35
N ALA A 276 7.78 13.48 -0.60
CA ALA A 276 7.45 13.03 -1.95
C ALA A 276 7.16 14.20 -2.91
N ARG A 277 6.52 15.27 -2.44
CA ARG A 277 6.17 16.45 -3.25
C ARG A 277 7.32 17.41 -3.49
N HIS A 278 8.24 17.57 -2.54
CA HIS A 278 9.20 18.68 -2.54
C HIS A 278 10.67 18.27 -2.52
N SER A 279 11.00 16.99 -2.35
CA SER A 279 12.40 16.54 -2.31
C SER A 279 13.16 16.85 -3.60
N GLY A 280 14.46 17.03 -3.45
CA GLY A 280 15.34 17.51 -4.52
C GLY A 280 15.38 19.04 -4.57
N HIS A 281 16.43 19.58 -5.20
CA HIS A 281 16.63 21.02 -5.36
C HIS A 281 16.20 21.49 -6.77
N GLY A 282 15.90 22.79 -6.86
CA GLY A 282 15.46 23.42 -8.11
C GLY A 282 13.99 23.10 -8.45
N GLU A 283 13.55 23.64 -9.58
CA GLU A 283 12.18 23.51 -10.06
C GLU A 283 12.08 22.44 -11.14
N PHE A 284 11.48 21.30 -10.81
CA PHE A 284 11.19 20.25 -11.79
C PHE A 284 9.84 19.58 -11.54
N ILE A 285 9.31 18.95 -12.57
CA ILE A 285 7.98 18.37 -12.57
C ILE A 285 8.05 16.93 -12.07
N ARG A 286 7.06 16.52 -11.29
CA ARG A 286 6.86 15.14 -10.84
C ARG A 286 5.38 14.79 -10.75
N VAL A 287 5.10 13.49 -10.68
CA VAL A 287 3.77 12.98 -10.35
C VAL A 287 3.85 12.29 -8.99
N VAL A 288 2.89 12.56 -8.11
CA VAL A 288 2.73 11.84 -6.83
C VAL A 288 1.31 11.31 -6.75
N SER A 289 1.16 10.00 -6.61
CA SER A 289 -0.12 9.32 -6.44
C SER A 289 -0.11 8.39 -5.24
N ALA A 290 -1.27 8.23 -4.60
CA ALA A 290 -1.41 7.42 -3.38
C ALA A 290 -2.55 6.40 -3.53
N PRO A 291 -2.23 5.12 -3.79
CA PRO A 291 -3.21 4.05 -3.83
C PRO A 291 -3.76 3.73 -2.43
N GLY A 292 -5.02 3.34 -2.34
CA GLY A 292 -5.67 2.95 -1.09
C GLY A 292 -5.99 1.45 -0.99
N ASP A 293 -5.76 0.67 -2.05
CA ASP A 293 -5.94 -0.78 -2.09
C ASP A 293 -5.06 -1.41 -3.19
N PRO A 294 -4.95 -2.75 -3.26
CA PRO A 294 -4.09 -3.42 -4.25
C PRO A 294 -4.50 -3.20 -5.71
N ILE A 295 -5.79 -2.98 -6.00
CA ILE A 295 -6.27 -2.65 -7.35
C ILE A 295 -5.74 -1.29 -7.80
N GLU A 296 -5.83 -0.30 -6.90
CA GLU A 296 -5.26 1.03 -7.15
C GLU A 296 -3.74 0.98 -7.22
N CYS A 297 -3.07 0.12 -6.42
CA CYS A 297 -1.62 -0.11 -6.53
C CYS A 297 -1.23 -0.49 -7.96
N ALA A 298 -1.89 -1.49 -8.54
CA ALA A 298 -1.60 -1.94 -9.90
C ALA A 298 -1.93 -0.87 -10.95
N ALA A 299 -3.09 -0.23 -10.84
CA ALA A 299 -3.54 0.78 -11.79
C ALA A 299 -2.64 2.01 -11.77
N LEU A 300 -2.30 2.55 -10.59
CA LEU A 300 -1.46 3.74 -10.44
C LEU A 300 0.01 3.46 -10.82
N THR A 301 0.51 2.24 -10.59
CA THR A 301 1.83 1.84 -11.09
C THR A 301 1.87 1.89 -12.62
N SER A 302 0.88 1.33 -13.29
CA SER A 302 0.83 1.38 -14.75
C SER A 302 0.64 2.80 -15.31
N GLN A 303 -0.19 3.63 -14.65
CA GLN A 303 -0.35 5.04 -14.98
C GLN A 303 0.95 5.82 -14.76
N SER A 304 1.70 5.52 -13.69
CA SER A 304 3.00 6.15 -13.43
C SER A 304 4.00 5.85 -14.54
N PHE A 305 4.10 4.60 -15.01
CA PHE A 305 4.93 4.27 -16.18
C PHE A 305 4.50 5.05 -17.42
N TYR A 306 3.21 5.14 -17.70
CA TYR A 306 2.70 5.90 -18.83
C TYR A 306 3.04 7.39 -18.73
N LEU A 307 2.76 8.03 -17.60
CA LEU A 307 2.96 9.46 -17.40
C LEU A 307 4.44 9.83 -17.39
N THR A 308 5.27 9.05 -16.69
CA THR A 308 6.71 9.32 -16.62
C THR A 308 7.36 9.22 -18.00
N GLN A 309 7.01 8.22 -18.80
CA GLN A 309 7.54 8.06 -20.17
C GLN A 309 7.04 9.15 -21.10
N LYS A 310 5.75 9.49 -21.05
CA LYS A 310 5.16 10.49 -21.94
C LYS A 310 5.73 11.89 -21.69
N TYR A 311 5.89 12.24 -20.42
CA TYR A 311 6.32 13.58 -20.01
C TYR A 311 7.82 13.65 -19.69
N GLN A 312 8.53 12.54 -19.65
CA GLN A 312 9.94 12.45 -19.23
C GLN A 312 10.16 13.15 -17.89
N ILE A 313 9.56 12.60 -16.85
CA ILE A 313 9.55 13.13 -15.48
C ILE A 313 9.65 11.99 -14.45
N PRO A 314 10.06 12.25 -13.22
CA PRO A 314 9.89 11.33 -12.10
C PRO A 314 8.42 11.15 -11.72
N GLY A 315 8.05 9.93 -11.31
CA GLY A 315 6.74 9.59 -10.75
C GLY A 315 6.91 8.80 -9.46
N ILE A 316 6.19 9.21 -8.42
CA ILE A 316 6.25 8.59 -7.08
C ILE A 316 4.88 8.00 -6.76
N ILE A 317 4.87 6.71 -6.42
CA ILE A 317 3.72 6.00 -5.88
C ILE A 317 3.92 5.96 -4.37
N LEU A 318 3.08 6.67 -3.64
CA LEU A 318 3.21 6.87 -2.20
C LEU A 318 2.28 5.90 -1.46
N GLY A 319 2.83 4.75 -1.05
CA GLY A 319 2.16 3.77 -0.18
C GLY A 319 2.63 3.89 1.26
N ASP A 320 2.19 2.94 2.09
CA ASP A 320 2.65 2.77 3.45
C ASP A 320 2.68 1.28 3.84
N LYS A 321 3.22 0.95 5.01
CA LYS A 321 3.37 -0.44 5.48
C LYS A 321 2.03 -1.16 5.60
N HIS A 322 0.97 -0.48 6.04
CA HIS A 322 -0.33 -1.12 6.20
C HIS A 322 -0.89 -1.57 4.85
N LEU A 323 -0.84 -0.70 3.83
CA LEU A 323 -1.23 -1.06 2.46
C LEU A 323 -0.31 -2.12 1.86
N ALA A 324 1.01 -1.97 2.02
CA ALA A 324 2.01 -2.84 1.42
C ALA A 324 1.85 -4.31 1.83
N ASP A 325 1.57 -4.54 3.11
CA ASP A 325 1.60 -5.88 3.73
C ASP A 325 0.23 -6.49 4.01
N SER A 326 -0.84 -5.70 4.04
CA SER A 326 -2.19 -6.22 4.34
C SER A 326 -2.78 -6.95 3.15
N ILE A 327 -3.47 -8.06 3.44
CA ILE A 327 -4.18 -8.88 2.46
C ILE A 327 -5.61 -8.37 2.32
N PHE A 328 -6.03 -8.16 1.09
CA PHE A 328 -7.38 -7.79 0.71
C PHE A 328 -8.00 -8.90 -0.13
N SER A 329 -9.23 -9.27 0.15
CA SER A 329 -10.02 -10.06 -0.78
C SER A 329 -10.63 -9.16 -1.85
N LEU A 330 -10.49 -9.56 -3.11
CA LEU A 330 -10.78 -8.76 -4.30
C LEU A 330 -11.63 -9.55 -5.28
N THR A 331 -12.54 -8.87 -5.96
CA THR A 331 -13.35 -9.43 -7.06
C THR A 331 -13.10 -8.74 -8.40
N GLU A 332 -12.51 -7.53 -8.35
CA GLU A 332 -12.25 -6.70 -9.52
C GLU A 332 -10.84 -6.94 -10.05
N LYS A 333 -10.67 -6.78 -11.37
CA LYS A 333 -9.34 -6.76 -12.00
C LYS A 333 -8.87 -5.32 -12.15
N PRO A 334 -7.56 -5.05 -11.95
CA PRO A 334 -7.03 -3.71 -12.12
C PRO A 334 -7.08 -3.26 -13.58
N SER A 335 -7.39 -1.99 -13.79
CA SER A 335 -7.27 -1.35 -15.11
C SER A 335 -5.80 -0.99 -15.37
N ILE A 336 -5.20 -1.62 -16.37
CA ILE A 336 -3.79 -1.42 -16.74
C ILE A 336 -3.69 -0.55 -17.98
N VAL A 337 -2.93 0.53 -17.88
CA VAL A 337 -2.60 1.39 -19.01
C VAL A 337 -1.39 0.80 -19.74
N LYS A 338 -1.63 0.24 -20.92
CA LYS A 338 -0.53 -0.22 -21.80
C LYS A 338 0.13 0.94 -22.47
N SER A 339 1.28 1.36 -21.96
CA SER A 339 2.07 2.42 -22.57
C SER A 339 2.93 1.90 -23.73
N GLN A 340 2.70 2.45 -24.91
CA GLN A 340 3.56 2.26 -26.09
C GLN A 340 4.44 3.51 -26.37
N VAL A 341 4.54 4.39 -25.38
CA VAL A 341 5.36 5.60 -25.52
C VAL A 341 6.82 5.20 -25.63
N LYS A 342 7.46 5.54 -26.74
CA LYS A 342 8.91 5.40 -26.89
C LYS A 342 9.60 6.43 -26.01
N ILE A 343 10.50 5.97 -25.17
CA ILE A 343 11.35 6.86 -24.36
C ILE A 343 12.25 7.64 -25.32
N LYS A 344 12.23 8.95 -25.19
CA LYS A 344 13.09 9.84 -25.95
C LYS A 344 14.44 9.99 -25.24
N TRP A 345 15.45 10.37 -25.97
CA TRP A 345 16.72 10.77 -25.37
C TRP A 345 16.50 11.87 -24.31
N PRO A 346 17.24 11.87 -23.20
CA PRO A 346 17.13 12.90 -22.17
C PRO A 346 17.35 14.29 -22.75
N ALA A 347 16.81 15.31 -22.11
CA ALA A 347 16.98 16.69 -22.55
C ALA A 347 18.46 17.11 -22.52
N ARG A 348 19.20 16.53 -21.57
CA ARG A 348 20.64 16.74 -21.40
C ARG A 348 21.31 15.49 -20.80
N PHE A 349 22.62 15.37 -21.02
CA PHE A 349 23.44 14.26 -20.48
C PHE A 349 24.29 14.69 -19.28
N THR A 350 24.22 15.94 -18.88
CA THR A 350 24.97 16.50 -17.75
C THR A 350 24.04 17.22 -16.79
N GLY A 351 24.51 17.60 -15.62
CA GLY A 351 23.77 18.44 -14.68
C GLY A 351 23.59 19.90 -15.14
N TYR A 352 24.28 20.34 -16.19
CA TYR A 352 24.18 21.72 -16.71
C TYR A 352 22.97 21.93 -17.60
N GLU A 353 22.42 23.15 -17.60
CA GLU A 353 21.45 23.54 -18.63
C GLU A 353 22.04 23.37 -20.02
N SER A 354 21.25 22.88 -20.96
CA SER A 354 21.70 22.55 -22.30
C SER A 354 20.79 23.19 -23.36
N ASP A 355 21.33 23.49 -24.49
CA ASP A 355 20.58 23.97 -25.67
C ASP A 355 19.88 22.80 -26.42
N LYS A 356 19.29 23.12 -27.57
CA LYS A 356 18.61 22.15 -28.46
C LYS A 356 19.52 21.01 -28.93
N ASP A 357 20.82 21.25 -29.02
CA ASP A 357 21.84 20.31 -29.48
C ASP A 357 22.47 19.53 -28.29
N LYS A 358 21.93 19.73 -27.10
CA LYS A 358 22.35 19.10 -25.82
C LYS A 358 23.75 19.52 -25.35
N ILE A 359 24.22 20.65 -25.87
CA ILE A 359 25.46 21.26 -25.43
C ILE A 359 25.19 22.19 -24.27
N ALA A 360 26.06 22.15 -23.24
CA ALA A 360 25.95 23.00 -22.08
C ALA A 360 25.87 24.49 -22.46
N ASN A 361 24.80 25.16 -22.03
CA ASN A 361 24.55 26.56 -22.38
C ASN A 361 23.83 27.28 -21.24
N SER A 362 24.54 28.08 -20.48
CA SER A 362 24.06 28.84 -19.34
C SER A 362 23.65 30.28 -19.66
N SER A 363 23.45 30.64 -20.96
CA SER A 363 22.93 31.93 -21.30
C SER A 363 21.53 32.18 -20.72
N GLY A 364 21.25 33.42 -20.29
CA GLY A 364 19.93 33.79 -19.74
C GLY A 364 18.78 33.45 -20.68
N LYS A 365 18.98 33.61 -22.00
CA LYS A 365 18.00 33.23 -23.02
C LYS A 365 17.68 31.72 -22.98
N ASN A 366 18.71 30.86 -22.88
CA ASN A 366 18.54 29.43 -22.86
C ASN A 366 17.85 28.97 -21.54
N ILE A 367 18.23 29.57 -20.40
CA ILE A 367 17.59 29.30 -19.12
C ILE A 367 16.10 29.64 -19.18
N ILE A 368 15.73 30.80 -19.71
CA ILE A 368 14.31 31.20 -19.87
C ILE A 368 13.54 30.18 -20.71
N LEU A 369 14.09 29.78 -21.87
CA LEU A 369 13.46 28.79 -22.75
C LEU A 369 13.25 27.44 -22.05
N SER A 370 14.23 26.97 -21.28
CA SER A 370 14.13 25.72 -20.51
C SER A 370 13.05 25.79 -19.43
N VAL A 371 12.96 26.90 -18.70
CA VAL A 371 11.91 27.13 -17.69
C VAL A 371 10.53 27.18 -18.34
N GLN A 372 10.38 27.92 -19.46
CA GLN A 372 9.10 28.00 -20.18
C GLN A 372 8.65 26.63 -20.68
N LYS A 373 9.54 25.83 -21.24
CA LYS A 373 9.27 24.45 -21.67
C LYS A 373 8.79 23.59 -20.52
N ARG A 374 9.40 23.68 -19.34
CA ARG A 374 8.94 22.97 -18.14
C ARG A 374 7.54 23.41 -17.70
N LYS A 375 7.26 24.71 -17.69
CA LYS A 375 5.91 25.25 -17.36
C LYS A 375 4.85 24.74 -18.33
N GLU A 376 5.09 24.78 -19.63
CA GLU A 376 4.16 24.25 -20.64
C GLU A 376 3.92 22.74 -20.46
N LYS A 377 4.99 21.99 -20.18
CA LYS A 377 4.90 20.56 -19.88
C LYS A 377 4.02 20.30 -18.66
N TYR A 378 4.17 21.08 -17.58
CA TYR A 378 3.35 20.98 -16.38
C TYR A 378 1.87 21.22 -16.69
N LEU A 379 1.52 22.25 -17.44
CA LEU A 379 0.13 22.54 -17.83
C LEU A 379 -0.51 21.39 -18.64
N LYS A 380 0.25 20.78 -19.54
CA LYS A 380 -0.20 19.61 -20.32
C LYS A 380 -0.43 18.40 -19.39
N LEU A 381 0.49 18.15 -18.47
CA LEU A 381 0.38 17.08 -17.47
C LEU A 381 -0.83 17.32 -16.53
N GLU A 382 -1.00 18.53 -16.01
CA GLU A 382 -2.13 18.90 -15.15
C GLU A 382 -3.47 18.65 -15.86
N LYS A 383 -3.58 19.05 -17.12
CA LYS A 383 -4.78 18.82 -17.95
C LYS A 383 -5.06 17.33 -18.14
N GLU A 384 -4.05 16.52 -18.43
CA GLU A 384 -4.20 15.08 -18.64
C GLU A 384 -4.58 14.36 -17.34
N ILE A 385 -3.88 14.63 -16.24
CA ILE A 385 -4.22 14.07 -14.93
C ILE A 385 -5.62 14.52 -14.49
N GLY A 386 -6.01 15.75 -14.77
CA GLY A 386 -7.37 16.26 -14.50
C GLY A 386 -8.48 15.53 -15.26
N ALA A 387 -8.15 14.81 -16.35
CA ALA A 387 -9.06 13.92 -17.07
C ALA A 387 -9.08 12.48 -16.49
N MET A 388 -8.09 12.13 -15.69
CA MET A 388 -8.00 10.83 -15.01
C MET A 388 -8.83 10.81 -13.73
N LYS A 389 -8.92 9.66 -13.08
CA LYS A 389 -9.54 9.48 -11.76
C LYS A 389 -8.61 10.02 -10.67
N THR A 390 -8.67 11.32 -10.39
CA THR A 390 -7.81 11.99 -9.40
C THR A 390 -8.30 11.86 -7.96
N TYR A 391 -9.55 11.51 -7.77
CA TYR A 391 -10.22 11.23 -6.50
C TYR A 391 -11.38 10.26 -6.70
N SER A 392 -11.89 9.71 -5.61
CA SER A 392 -13.13 8.91 -5.59
C SER A 392 -14.07 9.40 -4.50
N ILE A 393 -15.37 9.27 -4.72
CA ILE A 393 -16.39 9.59 -3.73
C ILE A 393 -17.19 8.33 -3.41
N TYR A 394 -17.32 8.05 -2.11
CA TYR A 394 -18.05 6.92 -1.56
C TYR A 394 -19.09 7.38 -0.54
N GLY A 395 -20.02 6.50 -0.17
CA GLY A 395 -21.07 6.79 0.81
C GLY A 395 -22.21 7.60 0.23
N LYS A 396 -22.89 8.41 1.07
CA LYS A 396 -24.08 9.18 0.70
C LYS A 396 -23.71 10.45 -0.06
N LYS A 397 -23.80 10.42 -1.40
CA LYS A 397 -23.31 11.49 -2.30
C LYS A 397 -23.80 12.89 -1.96
N ASP A 398 -25.06 13.02 -1.52
CA ASP A 398 -25.69 14.33 -1.23
C ASP A 398 -25.43 14.83 0.20
N SER A 399 -24.75 14.05 1.03
CA SER A 399 -24.43 14.45 2.40
C SER A 399 -23.59 15.72 2.44
N LYS A 400 -23.87 16.57 3.44
CA LYS A 400 -23.09 17.77 3.76
C LYS A 400 -21.91 17.48 4.70
N ASN A 401 -21.83 16.27 5.25
CA ASN A 401 -20.68 15.78 5.99
C ASN A 401 -19.73 15.04 5.04
N MET A 402 -18.46 15.41 5.02
CA MET A 402 -17.46 14.82 4.15
C MET A 402 -16.25 14.39 4.96
N VAL A 403 -15.94 13.10 4.92
CA VAL A 403 -14.66 12.56 5.40
C VAL A 403 -13.65 12.66 4.27
N ILE A 404 -12.42 13.04 4.59
CA ILE A 404 -11.31 13.20 3.64
C ILE A 404 -10.18 12.28 4.07
N GLY A 405 -9.59 11.54 3.13
CA GLY A 405 -8.45 10.67 3.40
C GLY A 405 -7.73 10.28 2.13
N TRP A 406 -6.62 9.57 2.27
CA TRP A 406 -5.76 9.09 1.20
C TRP A 406 -5.02 7.81 1.60
N GLY A 407 -4.45 7.11 0.62
CA GLY A 407 -3.63 5.93 0.92
C GLY A 407 -4.39 4.86 1.72
N SER A 408 -3.71 4.21 2.62
CA SER A 408 -4.23 3.07 3.41
C SER A 408 -5.39 3.40 4.35
N THR A 409 -5.66 4.67 4.67
CA THR A 409 -6.82 5.05 5.48
C THR A 409 -8.15 4.76 4.78
N LYS A 410 -8.13 4.58 3.44
CA LYS A 410 -9.32 4.25 2.63
C LYS A 410 -10.16 3.13 3.22
N GLY A 411 -9.55 2.00 3.54
CA GLY A 411 -10.27 0.81 4.00
C GLY A 411 -11.03 1.05 5.30
N ALA A 412 -10.36 1.60 6.30
CA ALA A 412 -10.97 1.91 7.59
C ALA A 412 -12.09 2.97 7.47
N ILE A 413 -11.90 3.99 6.62
CA ILE A 413 -12.94 5.00 6.38
C ILE A 413 -14.16 4.38 5.72
N LEU A 414 -13.99 3.55 4.68
CA LEU A 414 -15.10 2.88 3.98
C LEU A 414 -15.94 2.04 4.93
N ASP A 415 -15.30 1.29 5.81
CA ASP A 415 -16.00 0.47 6.79
C ASP A 415 -16.70 1.31 7.88
N SER A 416 -16.08 2.42 8.28
CA SER A 416 -16.60 3.28 9.36
C SER A 416 -17.78 4.15 8.93
N ILE A 417 -17.91 4.49 7.64
CA ILE A 417 -19.00 5.36 7.17
C ILE A 417 -20.25 4.60 6.76
N LYS A 418 -20.22 3.26 6.77
CA LYS A 418 -21.40 2.45 6.41
C LYS A 418 -22.61 2.83 7.29
N GLY A 419 -23.70 3.22 6.63
CA GLY A 419 -24.96 3.62 7.31
C GLY A 419 -24.95 5.01 7.94
N LEU A 420 -23.88 5.80 7.80
CA LEU A 420 -23.83 7.18 8.28
C LEU A 420 -24.29 8.18 7.21
N ASP A 421 -24.81 9.31 7.67
CA ASP A 421 -25.06 10.47 6.80
C ASP A 421 -23.76 11.24 6.52
N CYS A 422 -22.87 10.60 5.78
CA CYS A 422 -21.64 11.21 5.32
C CYS A 422 -21.18 10.61 3.98
N LYS A 423 -20.29 11.32 3.31
CA LYS A 423 -19.56 10.85 2.14
C LYS A 423 -18.06 10.89 2.42
N PHE A 424 -17.31 10.05 1.73
CA PHE A 424 -15.87 10.01 1.79
C PHE A 424 -15.28 10.43 0.46
N ILE A 425 -14.39 11.41 0.45
CA ILE A 425 -13.55 11.75 -0.68
C ILE A 425 -12.15 11.18 -0.43
N GLN A 426 -11.76 10.20 -1.23
CA GLN A 426 -10.40 9.68 -1.31
C GLN A 426 -9.60 10.53 -2.29
N ILE A 427 -8.49 11.11 -1.86
CA ILE A 427 -7.55 11.82 -2.75
C ILE A 427 -6.54 10.79 -3.28
N ILE A 428 -6.43 10.69 -4.61
CA ILE A 428 -5.59 9.70 -5.29
C ILE A 428 -4.32 10.35 -5.86
N TYR A 429 -4.45 11.49 -6.60
CA TYR A 429 -3.31 12.25 -7.09
C TYR A 429 -3.04 13.44 -6.18
N LEU A 430 -1.83 13.49 -5.63
CA LEU A 430 -1.37 14.50 -4.69
C LEU A 430 -0.52 15.59 -5.38
N GLU A 431 0.11 15.25 -6.51
CA GLU A 431 0.80 16.19 -7.39
C GLU A 431 0.78 15.67 -8.84
N PRO A 432 0.29 16.43 -9.85
CA PRO A 432 -0.53 17.64 -9.72
C PRO A 432 -1.85 17.40 -8.98
N PHE A 433 -2.24 18.39 -8.18
CA PHE A 433 -3.49 18.33 -7.41
C PHE A 433 -4.67 18.84 -8.25
N SER A 434 -5.73 18.05 -8.39
CA SER A 434 -6.85 18.38 -9.27
C SER A 434 -7.73 19.51 -8.73
N LYS A 435 -7.98 20.52 -9.57
CA LYS A 435 -8.91 21.64 -9.27
C LYS A 435 -10.33 21.17 -8.97
N LYS A 436 -10.75 20.01 -9.52
CA LYS A 436 -12.07 19.41 -9.25
C LYS A 436 -12.28 19.06 -7.76
N ILE A 437 -11.20 18.77 -7.04
CA ILE A 437 -11.26 18.48 -5.59
C ILE A 437 -11.79 19.71 -4.84
N LYS A 438 -11.33 20.92 -5.18
CA LYS A 438 -11.83 22.17 -4.58
C LYS A 438 -13.36 22.29 -4.72
N GLU A 439 -13.89 21.97 -5.89
CA GLU A 439 -15.32 22.05 -6.15
C GLU A 439 -16.11 21.00 -5.34
N GLU A 440 -15.55 19.81 -5.16
CA GLU A 440 -16.17 18.79 -4.31
C GLU A 440 -16.15 19.19 -2.82
N LEU A 441 -15.03 19.72 -2.33
CA LEU A 441 -14.91 20.16 -0.94
C LEU A 441 -15.91 21.29 -0.59
N LYS A 442 -16.15 22.23 -1.51
CA LYS A 442 -17.12 23.32 -1.33
C LYS A 442 -18.57 22.85 -1.18
N LYS A 443 -18.92 21.64 -1.64
CA LYS A 443 -20.27 21.07 -1.52
C LYS A 443 -20.60 20.63 -0.10
N ALA A 444 -19.59 20.42 0.74
CA ALA A 444 -19.73 20.01 2.14
C ALA A 444 -19.79 21.23 3.07
N LYS A 445 -20.55 21.09 4.17
CA LYS A 445 -20.58 22.05 5.27
C LYS A 445 -19.66 21.64 6.41
N ASN A 446 -19.37 20.35 6.52
CA ASN A 446 -18.51 19.77 7.54
C ASN A 446 -17.43 18.89 6.88
N LEU A 447 -16.18 19.22 7.10
CA LEU A 447 -15.01 18.50 6.57
C LEU A 447 -14.30 17.81 7.73
N ILE A 448 -14.12 16.50 7.64
CA ILE A 448 -13.43 15.66 8.63
C ILE A 448 -12.24 15.01 7.95
N LEU A 449 -11.03 15.27 8.43
CA LEU A 449 -9.81 14.68 7.89
C LEU A 449 -9.40 13.44 8.67
N VAL A 450 -8.94 12.41 7.98
CA VAL A 450 -8.39 11.19 8.58
C VAL A 450 -7.00 10.92 8.01
N GLU A 451 -5.96 10.92 8.85
CA GLU A 451 -4.58 10.64 8.45
C GLU A 451 -3.84 9.82 9.52
N ASN A 452 -2.91 8.98 9.06
CA ASN A 452 -2.04 8.19 9.93
C ASN A 452 -0.69 8.90 10.18
N ASN A 453 -0.75 10.10 10.72
CA ASN A 453 0.38 10.97 11.09
C ASN A 453 -0.06 12.01 12.13
N SER A 454 0.88 12.83 12.61
CA SER A 454 0.64 13.90 13.60
C SER A 454 0.51 15.30 12.99
N ASN A 455 1.01 15.51 11.78
CA ASN A 455 1.19 16.85 11.20
C ASN A 455 0.14 17.20 10.13
N SER A 456 -0.77 16.29 9.82
CA SER A 456 -1.84 16.46 8.82
C SER A 456 -1.36 17.09 7.49
N PRO A 457 -0.35 16.53 6.79
CA PRO A 457 0.20 17.10 5.57
C PRO A 457 -0.82 17.20 4.44
N LEU A 458 -1.84 16.34 4.37
CA LEU A 458 -2.94 16.49 3.41
C LEU A 458 -3.79 17.73 3.70
N SER A 459 -4.03 18.06 4.98
CA SER A 459 -4.71 19.31 5.34
C SER A 459 -3.96 20.54 4.81
N SER A 460 -2.64 20.54 4.95
CA SER A 460 -1.77 21.61 4.43
C SER A 460 -1.80 21.69 2.91
N LEU A 461 -1.76 20.54 2.23
CA LEU A 461 -1.90 20.46 0.78
C LEU A 461 -3.26 21.01 0.29
N ILE A 462 -4.33 20.63 0.94
CA ILE A 462 -5.68 21.15 0.63
C ILE A 462 -5.72 22.67 0.79
N ALA A 463 -5.21 23.20 1.90
CA ALA A 463 -5.15 24.64 2.13
C ALA A 463 -4.33 25.36 1.05
N GLU A 464 -3.14 24.84 0.72
CA GLU A 464 -2.25 25.36 -0.33
C GLU A 464 -2.94 25.45 -1.70
N LYS A 465 -3.61 24.36 -2.11
CA LYS A 465 -4.15 24.23 -3.47
C LYS A 465 -5.58 24.79 -3.61
N THR A 466 -6.32 24.91 -2.53
CA THR A 466 -7.76 25.26 -2.59
C THR A 466 -8.14 26.51 -1.80
N GLY A 467 -7.34 26.93 -0.82
CA GLY A 467 -7.70 27.97 0.16
C GLY A 467 -8.73 27.50 1.20
N ILE A 468 -9.02 26.19 1.29
CA ILE A 468 -9.95 25.62 2.27
C ILE A 468 -9.15 25.08 3.46
N PHE A 469 -9.48 25.54 4.66
CA PHE A 469 -8.86 25.11 5.90
C PHE A 469 -9.76 24.11 6.63
N ILE A 470 -9.16 23.05 7.16
CA ILE A 470 -9.84 22.05 8.00
C ILE A 470 -9.54 22.39 9.46
N GLU A 471 -10.58 22.63 10.24
CA GLU A 471 -10.45 22.97 11.66
C GLU A 471 -9.78 21.82 12.44
N GLU A 472 -8.95 22.15 13.43
CA GLU A 472 -8.17 21.16 14.19
C GLU A 472 -9.07 20.11 14.88
N LYS A 473 -10.21 20.55 15.45
CA LYS A 473 -11.20 19.62 16.07
C LYS A 473 -11.80 18.59 15.11
N ASN A 474 -11.69 18.84 13.79
CA ASN A 474 -12.21 17.96 12.73
C ASN A 474 -11.11 17.07 12.12
N LYS A 475 -9.89 17.11 12.63
CA LYS A 475 -8.82 16.21 12.24
C LYS A 475 -8.82 14.96 13.15
N ILE A 476 -8.79 13.79 12.55
CA ILE A 476 -8.63 12.51 13.23
C ILE A 476 -7.25 12.00 12.85
N LEU A 477 -6.28 12.22 13.72
CA LEU A 477 -4.88 11.89 13.50
C LEU A 477 -4.47 10.72 14.39
N LYS A 478 -3.82 9.72 13.81
CA LYS A 478 -3.29 8.54 14.52
C LYS A 478 -1.80 8.41 14.21
N TYR A 479 -0.96 8.37 15.24
CA TYR A 479 0.50 8.41 15.10
C TYR A 479 1.24 7.49 16.08
N ASP A 480 0.58 6.37 16.44
CA ASP A 480 1.14 5.32 17.29
C ASP A 480 1.80 4.18 16.50
N GLY A 481 1.97 4.36 15.19
CA GLY A 481 2.50 3.34 14.29
C GLY A 481 1.52 2.22 13.93
N ARG A 482 0.25 2.33 14.32
CA ARG A 482 -0.80 1.33 14.07
C ARG A 482 -1.86 1.84 13.10
N PRO A 483 -2.49 0.96 12.30
CA PRO A 483 -3.60 1.34 11.45
C PRO A 483 -4.85 1.68 12.27
N PHE A 484 -5.81 2.32 11.63
CA PHE A 484 -7.15 2.51 12.19
C PHE A 484 -7.93 1.19 12.18
N PHE A 485 -8.51 0.83 13.34
CA PHE A 485 -9.62 -0.12 13.40
C PHE A 485 -10.92 0.62 13.12
N TYR A 486 -11.85 -0.03 12.41
CA TYR A 486 -13.05 0.67 11.96
C TYR A 486 -13.95 1.14 13.10
N GLU A 487 -14.07 0.40 14.21
CA GLU A 487 -14.92 0.78 15.35
C GLU A 487 -14.41 2.06 16.03
N ALA A 488 -13.09 2.15 16.23
CA ALA A 488 -12.47 3.33 16.81
C ALA A 488 -12.66 4.56 15.90
N LEU A 489 -12.43 4.38 14.60
CA LEU A 489 -12.62 5.45 13.63
C LEU A 489 -14.08 5.85 13.49
N LEU A 490 -15.02 4.89 13.48
CA LEU A 490 -16.45 5.14 13.48
C LEU A 490 -16.86 6.02 14.67
N SER A 491 -16.37 5.70 15.87
CA SER A 491 -16.64 6.50 17.08
C SER A 491 -16.15 7.93 16.92
N GLU A 492 -14.94 8.13 16.41
CA GLU A 492 -14.35 9.45 16.20
C GLU A 492 -15.07 10.26 15.10
N ILE A 493 -15.50 9.60 14.01
CA ILE A 493 -16.30 10.26 12.96
C ILE A 493 -17.65 10.68 13.52
N LYS A 494 -18.35 9.80 14.25
CA LYS A 494 -19.68 10.12 14.83
C LYS A 494 -19.65 11.36 15.74
N LYS A 495 -18.59 11.53 16.54
CA LYS A 495 -18.42 12.72 17.41
C LYS A 495 -18.34 14.04 16.60
N ARG A 496 -17.96 13.97 15.32
CA ARG A 496 -17.74 15.13 14.45
C ARG A 496 -18.85 15.32 13.40
N LEU A 497 -19.79 14.40 13.29
CA LEU A 497 -20.97 14.57 12.42
C LEU A 497 -21.90 15.64 13.01
N LYS A 498 -22.43 16.50 12.15
CA LYS A 498 -23.38 17.56 12.49
C LYS A 498 -24.75 17.26 11.89
#